data_25e69472d94f0ec76f1bb97eeb15ec8e
#
_entry.id   25e69472d94f0ec76f1bb97eeb15ec8e
#
_cell.length_a   1.000
_cell.length_b   1.000
_cell.length_c   1.000
_cell.angle_alpha   90.00
_cell.angle_beta   90.00
_cell.angle_gamma   90.00
#
_symmetry.space_group_name_H-M   'P 1'
#
loop_
_entity.id
_entity.type
_entity.pdbx_description
1 polymer ?
#
loop_
_entity_poly.entity_id
_entity_poly.type
_entity_poly.pdbx_seq_one_letter_code
_entity_poly.pdbx_strand_id
1 'polypeptide(L)'
;MRRFTILASLLMVLCLQMAAQTWEEVKVGTSTRKTLTYVPKNVEKSPALVISLHGMNQDPEYQQKQTQWNALADTEGFIVTYPLGNNRMWDTRGMGDVKFVEAIMKDMELKHNVDKNRIYLSGFSMGSWLGYHCLETLGDKIAAFGPVSGVDIGKQPKANRKVSIMHIHGTGDDVFKYMGDPSHMAGGYPAIEEYVKKWAAYEGCDASNPQVIRPYPASCTGPKATRTIYNNVNDGVEVTLIAIDGKGHWHSNEANGVNSTKELWTFFKRHQLNQASTPDPNFQIYLCFGQSNMEGNAAIEAQDKKGVNPRFMAMYTLDNAQAGWTMGLWHTAVPPQARPYTRLSVVDYFGRKMVDNLPEEVKVGTITVAVGGASIDLFDKDKYQAYLNDAKTADWLRNYAKEYGGNPYGRLIELAKMAQQKGVIKGILLHQGETNNCDPTWPSKVKKIYNDILADLGLDAKNVPLLVGELGQKDQGAACWGHNAIIDNIAATIPTAHVVSSKDCPLQSDKLHFTAEGYRMFGKRYADVMLELLGVVPVENRNYYIRYESTAGENLWDRQAIYTLPKALEKDAKYTLTMKVRT
;
A
#
# COMPACT_ATOMS: atom_id res chain seq x y z
N MET A 1 49.83 53.07 -32.04
CA MET A 1 49.56 51.78 -31.40
C MET A 1 48.06 51.56 -31.38
N ARG A 2 47.52 50.78 -32.33
CA ARG A 2 46.10 50.44 -32.44
C ARG A 2 45.85 49.11 -31.68
N ARG A 3 45.05 49.15 -30.65
CA ARG A 3 44.62 47.94 -29.93
C ARG A 3 43.47 47.27 -30.72
N PHE A 4 43.73 46.08 -31.22
CA PHE A 4 42.68 45.18 -31.75
C PHE A 4 42.00 44.48 -30.59
N THR A 5 40.72 44.76 -30.43
CA THR A 5 39.80 44.00 -29.49
C THR A 5 39.19 42.89 -30.32
N ILE A 6 39.54 41.64 -30.01
CA ILE A 6 38.91 40.46 -30.59
C ILE A 6 37.65 40.19 -29.78
N LEU A 7 36.48 40.39 -30.40
CA LEU A 7 35.18 40.03 -29.88
C LEU A 7 34.94 38.54 -30.21
N ALA A 8 35.11 37.65 -29.23
CA ALA A 8 34.74 36.24 -29.39
C ALA A 8 33.25 36.11 -29.21
N SER A 9 32.52 36.00 -30.31
CA SER A 9 31.08 35.66 -30.30
C SER A 9 30.91 34.20 -29.95
N LEU A 10 30.46 33.93 -28.73
CA LEU A 10 30.02 32.60 -28.30
C LEU A 10 28.67 32.29 -28.97
N LEU A 11 28.69 31.57 -30.08
CA LEU A 11 27.48 31.02 -30.68
C LEU A 11 26.96 29.91 -29.79
N MET A 12 25.98 30.22 -28.96
CA MET A 12 25.21 29.22 -28.23
C MET A 12 24.25 28.57 -29.23
N VAL A 13 24.63 27.43 -29.81
CA VAL A 13 23.74 26.63 -30.64
C VAL A 13 22.71 26.02 -29.69
N LEU A 14 21.55 26.65 -29.56
CA LEU A 14 20.35 26.01 -29.03
C LEU A 14 19.93 24.93 -30.05
N CYS A 15 20.33 23.67 -29.80
CA CYS A 15 19.70 22.55 -30.49
C CYS A 15 18.25 22.47 -30.01
N LEU A 16 17.34 23.05 -30.77
CA LEU A 16 15.90 22.78 -30.65
C LEU A 16 15.69 21.31 -30.99
N GLN A 17 15.57 20.48 -29.95
CA GLN A 17 15.25 19.08 -30.10
C GLN A 17 13.81 18.99 -30.67
N MET A 18 13.67 18.50 -31.91
CA MET A 18 12.37 18.23 -32.51
C MET A 18 11.92 16.82 -32.13
N ALA A 19 10.62 16.63 -31.89
CA ALA A 19 10.09 15.29 -31.73
C ALA A 19 10.43 14.46 -32.98
N ALA A 20 10.97 13.27 -32.77
CA ALA A 20 11.39 12.40 -33.87
C ALA A 20 10.76 11.02 -33.73
N GLN A 21 10.21 10.54 -34.85
CA GLN A 21 9.80 9.15 -34.99
C GLN A 21 10.67 8.51 -36.06
N THR A 22 11.38 7.45 -35.66
CA THR A 22 12.40 6.86 -36.52
C THR A 22 12.30 5.34 -36.51
N TRP A 23 12.45 4.72 -37.67
CA TRP A 23 12.72 3.30 -37.76
C TRP A 23 14.20 3.04 -37.38
N GLU A 24 14.43 2.23 -36.37
CA GLU A 24 15.75 1.86 -35.92
C GLU A 24 16.01 0.37 -36.16
N GLU A 25 17.27 0.06 -36.47
CA GLU A 25 17.75 -1.30 -36.60
C GLU A 25 18.42 -1.74 -35.30
N VAL A 26 17.99 -2.92 -34.82
CA VAL A 26 18.50 -3.55 -33.60
C VAL A 26 19.14 -4.89 -33.95
N LYS A 27 20.38 -5.09 -33.54
CA LYS A 27 21.09 -6.36 -33.75
C LYS A 27 20.72 -7.39 -32.70
N VAL A 28 20.32 -8.58 -33.17
CA VAL A 28 19.96 -9.73 -32.33
C VAL A 28 20.81 -10.93 -32.76
N GLY A 29 21.93 -11.12 -32.10
CA GLY A 29 22.94 -12.10 -32.56
C GLY A 29 23.46 -11.75 -33.97
N THR A 30 23.24 -12.64 -34.92
CA THR A 30 23.64 -12.44 -36.34
C THR A 30 22.55 -11.79 -37.20
N SER A 31 21.34 -11.64 -36.68
CA SER A 31 20.21 -11.02 -37.40
C SER A 31 20.02 -9.55 -37.04
N THR A 32 19.33 -8.82 -37.92
CA THR A 32 18.92 -7.43 -37.68
C THR A 32 17.39 -7.38 -37.68
N ARG A 33 16.82 -6.79 -36.64
CA ARG A 33 15.37 -6.57 -36.45
C ARG A 33 15.09 -5.07 -36.47
N LYS A 34 13.83 -4.68 -36.59
CA LYS A 34 13.42 -3.27 -36.65
C LYS A 34 12.48 -2.89 -35.52
N THR A 35 12.59 -1.67 -35.05
CA THR A 35 11.66 -1.05 -34.13
C THR A 35 11.36 0.38 -34.57
N LEU A 36 10.12 0.83 -34.33
CA LEU A 36 9.71 2.22 -34.56
C LEU A 36 9.81 2.96 -33.22
N THR A 37 10.76 3.89 -33.12
CA THR A 37 11.04 4.63 -31.88
C THR A 37 10.55 6.07 -31.98
N TYR A 38 9.89 6.54 -30.93
CA TYR A 38 9.44 7.93 -30.77
C TYR A 38 10.16 8.60 -29.61
N VAL A 39 10.86 9.69 -29.88
CA VAL A 39 11.56 10.55 -28.93
C VAL A 39 10.85 11.91 -28.88
N PRO A 40 10.22 12.29 -27.75
CA PRO A 40 9.51 13.57 -27.67
C PRO A 40 10.47 14.77 -27.59
N LYS A 41 9.96 15.97 -27.87
CA LYS A 41 10.75 17.21 -27.81
C LYS A 41 11.31 17.53 -26.43
N ASN A 42 10.53 17.19 -25.41
CA ASN A 42 10.82 17.43 -23.98
C ASN A 42 11.40 16.18 -23.31
N VAL A 43 12.10 15.32 -24.05
CA VAL A 43 12.69 14.10 -23.51
C VAL A 43 13.58 14.41 -22.30
N GLU A 44 13.44 13.63 -21.22
CA GLU A 44 14.29 13.73 -20.03
C GLU A 44 15.76 13.42 -20.37
N LYS A 45 16.69 13.91 -19.55
CA LYS A 45 18.14 13.63 -19.72
C LYS A 45 18.48 12.14 -19.64
N SER A 46 17.76 11.40 -18.79
CA SER A 46 17.83 9.96 -18.68
C SER A 46 16.37 9.43 -18.67
N PRO A 47 15.75 9.30 -19.84
CA PRO A 47 14.32 9.05 -19.95
C PRO A 47 13.95 7.63 -19.57
N ALA A 48 12.72 7.44 -19.08
CA ALA A 48 12.12 6.13 -19.01
C ALA A 48 11.86 5.58 -20.43
N LEU A 49 11.78 4.26 -20.55
CA LEU A 49 11.48 3.56 -21.80
C LEU A 49 10.17 2.76 -21.66
N VAL A 50 9.25 2.92 -22.61
CA VAL A 50 8.12 2.01 -22.80
C VAL A 50 8.36 1.18 -24.06
N ILE A 51 8.41 -0.14 -23.93
CA ILE A 51 8.44 -1.09 -25.06
C ILE A 51 7.00 -1.58 -25.26
N SER A 52 6.37 -1.23 -26.39
CA SER A 52 4.95 -1.53 -26.66
C SER A 52 4.81 -2.58 -27.77
N LEU A 53 4.41 -3.80 -27.39
CA LEU A 53 4.32 -4.96 -28.25
C LEU A 53 2.94 -5.07 -28.92
N HIS A 54 2.90 -5.18 -30.26
CA HIS A 54 1.66 -5.28 -31.05
C HIS A 54 0.97 -6.64 -30.93
N GLY A 55 -0.29 -6.71 -31.31
CA GLY A 55 -1.06 -7.95 -31.43
C GLY A 55 -0.69 -8.77 -32.69
N MET A 56 -1.26 -9.98 -32.80
CA MET A 56 -1.09 -10.86 -33.95
C MET A 56 -1.54 -10.18 -35.26
N ASN A 57 -0.74 -10.33 -36.32
CA ASN A 57 -0.97 -9.71 -37.64
C ASN A 57 -1.00 -8.17 -37.66
N GLN A 58 -0.57 -7.53 -36.58
CA GLN A 58 -0.41 -6.08 -36.47
C GLN A 58 1.06 -5.68 -36.71
N ASP A 59 1.32 -4.38 -36.74
CA ASP A 59 2.64 -3.78 -36.94
C ASP A 59 2.85 -2.59 -35.98
N PRO A 60 4.07 -2.03 -35.90
CA PRO A 60 4.41 -0.92 -35.04
C PRO A 60 3.55 0.33 -35.24
N GLU A 61 3.21 0.69 -36.47
CA GLU A 61 2.38 1.86 -36.78
C GLU A 61 0.94 1.66 -36.30
N TYR A 62 0.40 0.46 -36.44
CA TYR A 62 -0.90 0.11 -35.87
C TYR A 62 -0.89 0.17 -34.35
N GLN A 63 0.14 -0.41 -33.70
CA GLN A 63 0.30 -0.40 -32.25
C GLN A 63 0.40 1.04 -31.71
N GLN A 64 1.20 1.89 -32.35
CA GLN A 64 1.31 3.31 -32.04
C GLN A 64 -0.06 4.01 -32.09
N LYS A 65 -0.79 3.81 -33.20
CA LYS A 65 -2.08 4.46 -33.43
C LYS A 65 -3.13 4.03 -32.40
N GLN A 66 -3.18 2.74 -32.08
CA GLN A 66 -4.17 2.23 -31.12
C GLN A 66 -3.83 2.59 -29.68
N THR A 67 -2.55 2.63 -29.29
CA THR A 67 -2.14 2.90 -27.90
C THR A 67 -1.96 4.37 -27.59
N GLN A 68 -1.65 5.21 -28.58
CA GLN A 68 -1.43 6.66 -28.43
C GLN A 68 -0.32 7.04 -27.42
N TRP A 69 0.68 6.18 -27.21
CA TRP A 69 1.79 6.46 -26.31
C TRP A 69 2.56 7.74 -26.66
N ASN A 70 2.70 8.07 -27.98
CA ASN A 70 3.43 9.25 -28.42
C ASN A 70 2.85 10.54 -27.82
N ALA A 71 1.53 10.68 -27.83
CA ALA A 71 0.85 11.87 -27.29
C ALA A 71 1.10 12.02 -25.77
N LEU A 72 1.21 10.90 -25.04
CA LEU A 72 1.53 10.93 -23.63
C LEU A 72 3.03 11.18 -23.39
N ALA A 73 3.90 10.64 -24.23
CA ALA A 73 5.34 10.91 -24.21
C ALA A 73 5.65 12.39 -24.39
N ASP A 74 4.89 13.11 -25.23
CA ASP A 74 5.03 14.56 -25.42
C ASP A 74 4.77 15.38 -24.15
N THR A 75 4.02 14.87 -23.20
CA THR A 75 3.76 15.54 -21.92
C THR A 75 4.63 15.04 -20.77
N GLU A 76 5.03 13.78 -20.80
CA GLU A 76 5.69 13.10 -19.68
C GLU A 76 7.20 12.87 -19.89
N GLY A 77 7.72 13.10 -21.11
CA GLY A 77 9.17 13.13 -21.40
C GLY A 77 9.86 11.77 -21.52
N PHE A 78 9.12 10.66 -21.62
CA PHE A 78 9.67 9.31 -21.80
C PHE A 78 9.81 8.93 -23.29
N ILE A 79 10.60 7.91 -23.59
CA ILE A 79 10.73 7.33 -24.93
C ILE A 79 9.80 6.12 -25.06
N VAL A 80 9.17 5.98 -26.22
CA VAL A 80 8.44 4.75 -26.54
C VAL A 80 8.97 4.11 -27.81
N THR A 81 9.09 2.78 -27.80
CA THR A 81 9.50 2.00 -28.97
C THR A 81 8.50 0.88 -29.23
N TYR A 82 8.23 0.65 -30.52
CA TYR A 82 7.28 -0.34 -31.03
C TYR A 82 8.04 -1.36 -31.90
N PRO A 83 8.40 -2.51 -31.35
CA PRO A 83 9.13 -3.53 -32.09
C PRO A 83 8.28 -4.16 -33.18
N LEU A 84 8.89 -4.57 -34.29
CA LEU A 84 8.25 -5.32 -35.36
C LEU A 84 8.47 -6.82 -35.16
N GLY A 85 7.37 -7.53 -34.92
CA GLY A 85 7.33 -8.99 -34.87
C GLY A 85 7.68 -9.61 -36.23
N ASN A 86 8.32 -10.77 -36.23
CA ASN A 86 8.64 -11.49 -37.45
C ASN A 86 7.35 -11.93 -38.17
N ASN A 87 7.15 -11.52 -39.42
CA ASN A 87 5.90 -11.70 -40.15
C ASN A 87 4.67 -11.18 -39.36
N ARG A 88 4.80 -10.10 -38.59
CA ARG A 88 3.75 -9.52 -37.70
C ARG A 88 3.26 -10.49 -36.61
N MET A 89 4.12 -11.42 -36.20
CA MET A 89 3.87 -12.46 -35.20
C MET A 89 4.97 -12.46 -34.15
N TRP A 90 4.70 -13.04 -32.99
CA TRP A 90 5.67 -13.21 -31.91
C TRP A 90 5.95 -14.68 -31.62
N ASP A 91 7.19 -15.01 -31.34
CA ASP A 91 7.57 -16.31 -30.76
C ASP A 91 7.28 -16.29 -29.25
N THR A 92 6.09 -16.69 -28.89
CA THR A 92 5.60 -16.68 -27.49
C THR A 92 6.06 -17.90 -26.67
N ARG A 93 6.87 -18.79 -27.26
CA ARG A 93 7.34 -20.04 -26.61
C ARG A 93 8.86 -20.17 -26.61
N GLY A 94 9.53 -19.61 -27.60
CA GLY A 94 10.98 -19.65 -27.73
C GLY A 94 11.65 -18.37 -27.26
N MET A 95 12.96 -18.34 -27.42
CA MET A 95 13.79 -17.23 -26.94
C MET A 95 14.09 -16.18 -28.02
N GLY A 96 13.57 -16.34 -29.26
CA GLY A 96 13.89 -15.44 -30.37
C GLY A 96 13.46 -14.00 -30.09
N ASP A 97 12.20 -13.78 -29.75
CA ASP A 97 11.66 -12.47 -29.48
C ASP A 97 11.99 -11.96 -28.07
N VAL A 98 12.21 -12.85 -27.09
CA VAL A 98 12.76 -12.47 -25.77
C VAL A 98 14.14 -11.82 -25.93
N LYS A 99 15.04 -12.42 -26.72
CA LYS A 99 16.36 -11.84 -27.03
C LYS A 99 16.24 -10.54 -27.81
N PHE A 100 15.22 -10.39 -28.65
CA PHE A 100 14.98 -9.13 -29.36
C PHE A 100 14.56 -8.03 -28.40
N VAL A 101 13.64 -8.28 -27.46
CA VAL A 101 13.26 -7.32 -26.40
C VAL A 101 14.48 -6.93 -25.56
N GLU A 102 15.31 -7.90 -25.18
CA GLU A 102 16.57 -7.61 -24.45
C GLU A 102 17.54 -6.74 -25.25
N ALA A 103 17.68 -7.03 -26.55
CA ALA A 103 18.55 -6.24 -27.43
C ALA A 103 18.04 -4.79 -27.58
N ILE A 104 16.72 -4.59 -27.65
CA ILE A 104 16.10 -3.24 -27.65
C ILE A 104 16.47 -2.48 -26.38
N MET A 105 16.35 -3.09 -25.20
CA MET A 105 16.72 -2.42 -23.93
C MET A 105 18.15 -1.88 -23.98
N LYS A 106 19.11 -2.70 -24.42
CA LYS A 106 20.52 -2.31 -24.56
C LYS A 106 20.75 -1.24 -25.62
N ASP A 107 20.07 -1.36 -26.75
CA ASP A 107 20.19 -0.42 -27.87
C ASP A 107 19.65 0.97 -27.49
N MET A 108 18.51 1.01 -26.81
CA MET A 108 17.91 2.27 -26.30
C MET A 108 18.74 2.92 -25.20
N GLU A 109 19.38 2.13 -24.33
CA GLU A 109 20.34 2.65 -23.34
C GLU A 109 21.53 3.33 -24.03
N LEU A 110 22.09 2.69 -25.05
CA LEU A 110 23.25 3.20 -25.79
C LEU A 110 22.94 4.42 -26.66
N LYS A 111 21.82 4.41 -27.37
CA LYS A 111 21.47 5.47 -28.35
C LYS A 111 20.78 6.67 -27.70
N HIS A 112 19.96 6.44 -26.69
CA HIS A 112 19.07 7.43 -26.12
C HIS A 112 19.28 7.69 -24.63
N ASN A 113 20.32 7.11 -24.02
CA ASN A 113 20.64 7.24 -22.60
C ASN A 113 19.45 6.90 -21.66
N VAL A 114 18.67 5.89 -22.03
CA VAL A 114 17.52 5.43 -21.24
C VAL A 114 17.93 5.00 -19.84
N ASP A 115 17.12 5.36 -18.84
CA ASP A 115 17.30 4.90 -17.47
C ASP A 115 16.93 3.40 -17.37
N LYS A 116 17.96 2.56 -17.21
CA LYS A 116 17.78 1.10 -17.07
C LYS A 116 16.90 0.67 -15.90
N ASN A 117 16.68 1.55 -14.92
CA ASN A 117 15.80 1.28 -13.80
C ASN A 117 14.33 1.61 -14.10
N ARG A 118 14.05 2.31 -15.21
CA ARG A 118 12.71 2.72 -15.63
C ARG A 118 12.36 2.20 -17.03
N ILE A 119 12.56 0.89 -17.25
CA ILE A 119 12.17 0.20 -18.47
C ILE A 119 10.86 -0.54 -18.20
N TYR A 120 9.85 -0.23 -18.97
CA TYR A 120 8.50 -0.78 -18.85
C TYR A 120 8.13 -1.56 -20.10
N LEU A 121 7.46 -2.69 -19.91
CA LEU A 121 6.94 -3.50 -21.00
C LEU A 121 5.42 -3.36 -21.04
N SER A 122 4.86 -3.13 -22.21
CA SER A 122 3.42 -3.16 -22.47
C SER A 122 3.15 -4.05 -23.68
N GLY A 123 1.99 -4.71 -23.72
CA GLY A 123 1.62 -5.53 -24.84
C GLY A 123 0.10 -5.54 -25.03
N PHE A 124 -0.32 -5.73 -26.29
CA PHE A 124 -1.70 -5.96 -26.66
C PHE A 124 -1.85 -7.37 -27.24
N SER A 125 -2.88 -8.12 -26.78
CA SER A 125 -3.20 -9.44 -27.35
C SER A 125 -1.99 -10.40 -27.33
N MET A 126 -1.51 -10.87 -28.47
CA MET A 126 -0.31 -11.70 -28.58
C MET A 126 0.95 -10.99 -28.05
N GLY A 127 1.02 -9.65 -28.09
CA GLY A 127 2.07 -8.88 -27.45
C GLY A 127 2.05 -8.99 -25.93
N SER A 128 0.88 -9.10 -25.30
CA SER A 128 0.75 -9.40 -23.86
C SER A 128 1.26 -10.83 -23.55
N TRP A 129 0.94 -11.78 -24.41
CA TRP A 129 1.44 -13.16 -24.28
C TRP A 129 2.98 -13.19 -24.29
N LEU A 130 3.62 -12.57 -25.30
CA LEU A 130 5.07 -12.43 -25.30
C LEU A 130 5.59 -11.70 -24.07
N GLY A 131 4.90 -10.64 -23.61
CA GLY A 131 5.29 -9.88 -22.43
C GLY A 131 5.36 -10.74 -21.17
N TYR A 132 4.36 -11.56 -20.90
CA TYR A 132 4.41 -12.54 -19.81
C TYR A 132 5.56 -13.52 -19.96
N HIS A 133 5.81 -14.03 -21.18
CA HIS A 133 6.93 -14.92 -21.44
C HIS A 133 8.29 -14.25 -21.22
N CYS A 134 8.42 -12.94 -21.51
CA CYS A 134 9.62 -12.17 -21.20
C CYS A 134 9.95 -12.12 -19.72
N LEU A 135 8.95 -12.12 -18.82
CA LEU A 135 9.20 -12.05 -17.38
C LEU A 135 10.01 -13.25 -16.84
N GLU A 136 9.95 -14.41 -17.52
CA GLU A 136 10.71 -15.59 -17.09
C GLU A 136 12.24 -15.36 -17.07
N THR A 137 12.74 -14.47 -17.93
CA THR A 137 14.19 -14.22 -18.09
C THR A 137 14.60 -12.76 -18.00
N LEU A 138 13.68 -11.80 -18.21
CA LEU A 138 13.94 -10.38 -18.23
C LEU A 138 13.23 -9.60 -17.10
N GLY A 139 12.54 -10.29 -16.18
CA GLY A 139 11.85 -9.63 -15.06
C GLY A 139 12.77 -8.79 -14.20
N ASP A 140 14.06 -9.14 -14.12
CA ASP A 140 15.10 -8.35 -13.43
C ASP A 140 15.51 -7.06 -14.16
N LYS A 141 15.08 -6.89 -15.41
CA LYS A 141 15.33 -5.71 -16.26
C LYS A 141 14.05 -4.90 -16.55
N ILE A 142 12.88 -5.43 -16.16
CA ILE A 142 11.57 -4.80 -16.39
C ILE A 142 11.04 -4.26 -15.07
N ALA A 143 10.90 -2.93 -14.97
CA ALA A 143 10.43 -2.26 -13.76
C ALA A 143 8.95 -2.55 -13.47
N ALA A 144 8.10 -2.57 -14.51
CA ALA A 144 6.71 -2.99 -14.43
C ALA A 144 6.20 -3.48 -15.80
N PHE A 145 5.12 -4.28 -15.78
CA PHE A 145 4.50 -4.85 -16.97
C PHE A 145 3.02 -4.50 -17.07
N GLY A 146 2.59 -4.10 -18.28
CA GLY A 146 1.21 -3.69 -18.60
C GLY A 146 0.60 -4.50 -19.73
N PRO A 147 0.09 -5.71 -19.49
CA PRO A 147 -0.63 -6.50 -20.50
C PRO A 147 -2.05 -5.98 -20.71
N VAL A 148 -2.48 -5.93 -21.97
CA VAL A 148 -3.84 -5.56 -22.37
C VAL A 148 -4.42 -6.69 -23.24
N SER A 149 -5.57 -7.24 -22.83
CA SER A 149 -6.33 -8.25 -23.57
C SER A 149 -5.49 -9.45 -24.05
N GLY A 150 -4.67 -10.03 -23.17
CA GLY A 150 -3.89 -11.22 -23.50
C GLY A 150 -3.21 -11.85 -22.29
N VAL A 151 -2.99 -13.17 -22.31
CA VAL A 151 -2.40 -13.97 -21.23
C VAL A 151 -1.32 -14.92 -21.77
N ASP A 152 -0.48 -15.49 -20.90
CA ASP A 152 0.42 -16.61 -21.28
C ASP A 152 -0.37 -17.92 -21.22
N ILE A 153 -0.78 -18.40 -22.39
CA ILE A 153 -1.65 -19.57 -22.54
C ILE A 153 -0.91 -20.84 -22.12
N GLY A 154 -1.56 -21.70 -21.34
CA GLY A 154 -1.06 -23.01 -20.95
C GLY A 154 0.13 -23.00 -19.98
N LYS A 155 0.46 -21.85 -19.40
CA LYS A 155 1.54 -21.74 -18.42
C LYS A 155 1.04 -21.25 -17.05
N GLN A 156 1.81 -21.59 -16.02
CA GLN A 156 1.68 -21.02 -14.69
C GLN A 156 2.53 -19.73 -14.59
N PRO A 157 2.21 -18.79 -13.69
CA PRO A 157 3.03 -17.63 -13.44
C PRO A 157 4.49 -17.97 -13.18
N LYS A 158 5.41 -17.28 -13.89
CA LYS A 158 6.85 -17.43 -13.72
C LYS A 158 7.59 -16.16 -14.14
N ALA A 159 8.44 -15.66 -13.25
CA ALA A 159 9.34 -14.54 -13.48
C ALA A 159 10.67 -14.79 -12.74
N ASN A 160 11.76 -14.23 -13.24
CA ASN A 160 13.08 -14.36 -12.58
C ASN A 160 13.27 -13.32 -11.46
N ARG A 161 12.34 -12.38 -11.30
CA ARG A 161 12.21 -11.42 -10.21
C ARG A 161 10.72 -11.11 -10.00
N LYS A 162 10.34 -10.67 -8.83
CA LYS A 162 8.99 -10.13 -8.59
C LYS A 162 8.77 -8.85 -9.39
N VAL A 163 7.70 -8.79 -10.18
CA VAL A 163 7.38 -7.69 -11.10
C VAL A 163 5.96 -7.18 -10.83
N SER A 164 5.82 -5.86 -10.72
CA SER A 164 4.49 -5.25 -10.65
C SER A 164 3.78 -5.36 -12.00
N ILE A 165 2.49 -5.78 -11.98
CA ILE A 165 1.71 -6.05 -13.19
C ILE A 165 0.36 -5.32 -13.12
N MET A 166 0.02 -4.56 -14.16
CA MET A 166 -1.34 -4.02 -14.34
C MET A 166 -1.97 -4.65 -15.58
N HIS A 167 -2.86 -5.61 -15.38
CA HIS A 167 -3.61 -6.27 -16.44
C HIS A 167 -4.91 -5.52 -16.73
N ILE A 168 -5.13 -5.13 -17.98
CA ILE A 168 -6.37 -4.48 -18.43
C ILE A 168 -7.09 -5.40 -19.41
N HIS A 169 -8.39 -5.64 -19.18
CA HIS A 169 -9.15 -6.59 -19.99
C HIS A 169 -10.62 -6.17 -20.14
N GLY A 170 -11.20 -6.40 -21.29
CA GLY A 170 -12.62 -6.21 -21.52
C GLY A 170 -13.43 -7.44 -21.11
N THR A 171 -14.54 -7.28 -20.38
CA THR A 171 -15.38 -8.42 -19.99
C THR A 171 -16.14 -9.05 -21.16
N GLY A 172 -16.24 -8.34 -22.31
CA GLY A 172 -16.82 -8.81 -23.56
C GLY A 172 -15.76 -9.26 -24.58
N ASP A 173 -14.52 -9.48 -24.18
CA ASP A 173 -13.46 -9.97 -25.08
C ASP A 173 -13.80 -11.38 -25.56
N ASP A 174 -13.93 -11.53 -26.89
CA ASP A 174 -14.29 -12.78 -27.57
C ASP A 174 -13.07 -13.52 -28.16
N VAL A 175 -11.90 -12.89 -28.17
CA VAL A 175 -10.62 -13.46 -28.63
C VAL A 175 -9.86 -14.06 -27.46
N PHE A 176 -9.50 -13.25 -26.46
CA PHE A 176 -9.03 -13.71 -25.16
C PHE A 176 -10.20 -13.63 -24.15
N LYS A 177 -11.05 -14.65 -24.17
CA LYS A 177 -12.30 -14.69 -23.42
C LYS A 177 -12.09 -14.39 -21.94
N TYR A 178 -12.83 -13.42 -21.41
CA TYR A 178 -12.71 -13.03 -20.01
C TYR A 178 -12.99 -14.19 -19.05
N MET A 179 -13.95 -15.05 -19.39
CA MET A 179 -14.29 -16.25 -18.60
C MET A 179 -13.31 -17.42 -18.78
N GLY A 180 -12.20 -17.19 -19.51
CA GLY A 180 -11.21 -18.21 -19.80
C GLY A 180 -11.57 -19.09 -21.00
N ASP A 181 -10.58 -19.83 -21.46
CA ASP A 181 -10.74 -20.85 -22.51
C ASP A 181 -9.87 -22.07 -22.18
N PRO A 182 -10.37 -23.00 -21.36
CA PRO A 182 -9.62 -24.21 -20.98
C PRO A 182 -9.38 -25.17 -22.15
N SER A 183 -10.11 -25.01 -23.25
CA SER A 183 -9.99 -25.83 -24.47
C SER A 183 -9.08 -25.24 -25.54
N HIS A 184 -8.46 -24.07 -25.29
CA HIS A 184 -7.58 -23.43 -26.26
C HIS A 184 -6.43 -24.35 -26.65
N MET A 185 -6.19 -24.50 -27.97
CA MET A 185 -5.22 -25.45 -28.51
C MET A 185 -3.78 -25.30 -27.98
N ALA A 186 -3.42 -24.13 -27.49
CA ALA A 186 -2.10 -23.85 -26.91
C ALA A 186 -2.01 -24.21 -25.41
N GLY A 187 -2.98 -24.91 -24.84
CA GLY A 187 -2.98 -25.40 -23.46
C GLY A 187 -4.01 -24.77 -22.53
N GLY A 188 -4.86 -23.87 -23.04
CA GLY A 188 -5.94 -23.24 -22.28
C GLY A 188 -5.47 -22.22 -21.23
N TYR A 189 -6.43 -21.49 -20.67
CA TYR A 189 -6.22 -20.54 -19.57
C TYR A 189 -7.53 -20.37 -18.75
N PRO A 190 -7.44 -20.08 -17.44
CA PRO A 190 -8.60 -19.86 -16.60
C PRO A 190 -9.25 -18.50 -16.89
N ALA A 191 -10.37 -18.20 -16.20
CA ALA A 191 -10.93 -16.85 -16.20
C ALA A 191 -9.88 -15.79 -15.84
N ILE A 192 -9.97 -14.61 -16.44
CA ILE A 192 -8.96 -13.55 -16.30
C ILE A 192 -8.77 -13.13 -14.83
N GLU A 193 -9.84 -13.07 -14.04
CA GLU A 193 -9.75 -12.79 -12.61
C GLU A 193 -8.90 -13.83 -11.87
N GLU A 194 -9.12 -15.11 -12.16
CA GLU A 194 -8.33 -16.20 -11.57
C GLU A 194 -6.88 -16.16 -12.06
N TYR A 195 -6.67 -15.88 -13.35
CA TYR A 195 -5.34 -15.75 -13.93
C TYR A 195 -4.52 -14.65 -13.24
N VAL A 196 -5.09 -13.46 -13.08
CA VAL A 196 -4.43 -12.33 -12.41
C VAL A 196 -4.24 -12.61 -10.91
N LYS A 197 -5.20 -13.28 -10.27
CA LYS A 197 -5.08 -13.71 -8.88
C LYS A 197 -3.92 -14.70 -8.67
N LYS A 198 -3.69 -15.62 -9.63
CA LYS A 198 -2.53 -16.53 -9.60
C LYS A 198 -1.20 -15.76 -9.72
N TRP A 199 -1.14 -14.75 -10.58
CA TRP A 199 0.02 -13.85 -10.66
C TRP A 199 0.22 -13.09 -9.34
N ALA A 200 -0.85 -12.54 -8.75
CA ALA A 200 -0.77 -11.86 -7.47
C ALA A 200 -0.18 -12.77 -6.37
N ALA A 201 -0.66 -14.02 -6.27
CA ALA A 201 -0.12 -14.99 -5.33
C ALA A 201 1.35 -15.33 -5.62
N TYR A 202 1.73 -15.51 -6.89
CA TYR A 202 3.11 -15.78 -7.31
C TYR A 202 4.05 -14.61 -6.94
N GLU A 203 3.60 -13.37 -7.13
CA GLU A 203 4.35 -12.16 -6.79
C GLU A 203 4.36 -11.87 -5.27
N GLY A 204 3.72 -12.72 -4.47
CA GLY A 204 3.68 -12.61 -3.01
C GLY A 204 2.72 -11.56 -2.48
N CYS A 205 1.76 -11.13 -3.31
CA CYS A 205 0.68 -10.26 -2.87
C CYS A 205 -0.37 -11.03 -2.05
N ASP A 206 -1.11 -10.33 -1.17
CA ASP A 206 -2.26 -10.93 -0.50
C ASP A 206 -3.40 -11.16 -1.50
N ALA A 207 -3.43 -12.35 -2.09
CA ALA A 207 -4.42 -12.75 -3.07
C ALA A 207 -5.81 -13.06 -2.46
N SER A 208 -5.93 -13.12 -1.13
CA SER A 208 -7.18 -13.41 -0.43
C SER A 208 -7.98 -12.16 -0.11
N ASN A 209 -7.34 -10.99 -0.06
CA ASN A 209 -7.94 -9.74 0.42
C ASN A 209 -7.57 -8.53 -0.48
N PRO A 210 -8.02 -8.51 -1.74
CA PRO A 210 -7.74 -7.39 -2.65
C PRO A 210 -8.55 -6.15 -2.28
N GLN A 211 -8.01 -4.98 -2.60
CA GLN A 211 -8.80 -3.76 -2.66
C GLN A 211 -9.60 -3.75 -3.97
N VAL A 212 -10.92 -3.59 -3.89
CA VAL A 212 -11.82 -3.53 -5.06
C VAL A 212 -12.47 -2.16 -5.14
N ILE A 213 -12.32 -1.50 -6.30
CA ILE A 213 -12.89 -0.17 -6.59
C ILE A 213 -13.88 -0.33 -7.74
N ARG A 214 -15.17 0.02 -7.50
CA ARG A 214 -16.22 0.01 -8.51
C ARG A 214 -17.26 1.09 -8.18
N PRO A 215 -17.74 1.91 -9.14
CA PRO A 215 -17.23 2.00 -10.52
C PRO A 215 -15.82 2.60 -10.57
N TYR A 216 -15.08 2.22 -11.60
CA TYR A 216 -13.76 2.80 -11.86
C TYR A 216 -13.71 3.34 -13.32
N PRO A 217 -13.14 4.55 -13.55
CA PRO A 217 -12.93 5.60 -12.54
C PRO A 217 -14.21 6.04 -11.85
N ALA A 218 -14.15 6.58 -10.64
CA ALA A 218 -15.35 6.94 -9.86
C ALA A 218 -16.26 7.95 -10.59
N SER A 219 -15.68 8.90 -11.36
CA SER A 219 -16.39 9.91 -12.17
C SER A 219 -16.75 9.42 -13.57
N CYS A 220 -16.72 8.12 -13.82
CA CYS A 220 -16.94 7.54 -15.15
C CYS A 220 -18.36 7.75 -15.64
N THR A 221 -18.52 8.39 -16.82
CA THR A 221 -19.79 8.51 -17.55
C THR A 221 -19.84 7.58 -18.78
N GLY A 222 -18.71 6.95 -19.12
CA GLY A 222 -18.58 5.92 -20.16
C GLY A 222 -18.73 4.49 -19.60
N PRO A 223 -18.18 3.48 -20.29
CA PRO A 223 -18.16 2.11 -19.80
C PRO A 223 -17.53 2.02 -18.42
N LYS A 224 -18.23 1.37 -17.48
CA LYS A 224 -17.73 1.16 -16.13
C LYS A 224 -16.65 0.09 -16.13
N ALA A 225 -15.80 0.15 -15.13
CA ALA A 225 -14.83 -0.93 -14.87
C ALA A 225 -14.81 -1.28 -13.38
N THR A 226 -14.24 -2.43 -13.09
CA THR A 226 -13.81 -2.84 -11.75
C THR A 226 -12.29 -2.83 -11.72
N ARG A 227 -11.70 -2.13 -10.75
CA ARG A 227 -10.27 -2.20 -10.47
C ARG A 227 -10.05 -3.03 -9.22
N THR A 228 -9.31 -4.12 -9.36
CA THR A 228 -8.93 -5.04 -8.26
C THR A 228 -7.43 -4.95 -8.06
N ILE A 229 -6.99 -4.61 -6.85
CA ILE A 229 -5.59 -4.35 -6.51
C ILE A 229 -5.14 -5.35 -5.46
N TYR A 230 -4.07 -6.07 -5.75
CA TYR A 230 -3.35 -6.96 -4.85
C TYR A 230 -1.99 -6.35 -4.55
N ASN A 231 -1.65 -6.15 -3.27
CA ASN A 231 -0.40 -5.53 -2.87
C ASN A 231 0.48 -6.49 -2.09
N ASN A 232 1.79 -6.41 -2.32
CA ASN A 232 2.80 -6.92 -1.41
C ASN A 232 3.47 -5.74 -0.71
N VAL A 233 3.08 -5.48 0.53
CA VAL A 233 3.58 -4.33 1.31
C VAL A 233 5.04 -4.49 1.74
N ASN A 234 5.60 -5.71 1.68
CA ASN A 234 6.97 -5.99 2.10
C ASN A 234 8.01 -5.54 1.05
N ASP A 235 7.68 -5.66 -0.23
CA ASP A 235 8.59 -5.33 -1.34
C ASP A 235 8.01 -4.33 -2.35
N GLY A 236 6.80 -3.82 -2.11
CA GLY A 236 6.16 -2.79 -2.94
C GLY A 236 5.64 -3.30 -4.29
N VAL A 237 5.55 -4.61 -4.47
CA VAL A 237 4.97 -5.20 -5.67
C VAL A 237 3.44 -5.05 -5.65
N GLU A 238 2.88 -4.65 -6.78
CA GLU A 238 1.43 -4.51 -6.99
C GLU A 238 1.01 -5.33 -8.21
N VAL A 239 -0.04 -6.14 -8.06
CA VAL A 239 -0.72 -6.78 -9.19
C VAL A 239 -2.14 -6.23 -9.25
N THR A 240 -2.50 -5.61 -10.37
CA THR A 240 -3.81 -4.96 -10.55
C THR A 240 -4.53 -5.54 -11.77
N LEU A 241 -5.84 -5.77 -11.65
CA LEU A 241 -6.75 -6.03 -12.76
C LEU A 241 -7.69 -4.83 -12.94
N ILE A 242 -7.80 -4.32 -14.17
CA ILE A 242 -8.88 -3.42 -14.58
C ILE A 242 -9.77 -4.17 -15.57
N ALA A 243 -10.95 -4.58 -15.12
CA ALA A 243 -11.95 -5.27 -15.93
C ALA A 243 -12.98 -4.25 -16.44
N ILE A 244 -13.01 -4.00 -17.77
CA ILE A 244 -13.88 -2.99 -18.39
C ILE A 244 -15.17 -3.66 -18.88
N ASP A 245 -16.32 -3.25 -18.35
CA ASP A 245 -17.62 -3.83 -18.64
C ASP A 245 -17.97 -3.80 -20.13
N GLY A 246 -18.27 -4.95 -20.71
CA GLY A 246 -18.71 -5.11 -22.10
C GLY A 246 -17.68 -4.76 -23.17
N LYS A 247 -16.48 -4.30 -22.81
CA LYS A 247 -15.41 -4.00 -23.77
C LYS A 247 -14.95 -5.30 -24.45
N GLY A 248 -14.85 -5.26 -25.76
CA GLY A 248 -14.32 -6.35 -26.59
C GLY A 248 -12.79 -6.36 -26.64
N HIS A 249 -12.22 -7.08 -27.63
CA HIS A 249 -10.78 -7.24 -27.82
C HIS A 249 -10.10 -6.00 -28.39
N TRP A 250 -10.01 -4.92 -27.60
CA TRP A 250 -9.46 -3.62 -28.02
C TRP A 250 -8.68 -2.93 -26.89
N HIS A 251 -7.64 -2.19 -27.28
CA HIS A 251 -7.02 -1.22 -26.37
C HIS A 251 -7.99 -0.08 -26.07
N SER A 252 -8.30 0.17 -24.81
CA SER A 252 -9.28 1.20 -24.43
C SER A 252 -8.65 2.58 -24.40
N ASN A 253 -9.25 3.55 -25.11
CA ASN A 253 -8.87 4.97 -25.13
C ASN A 253 -10.06 5.85 -24.75
N GLU A 254 -10.95 5.39 -23.88
CA GLU A 254 -12.16 6.11 -23.51
C GLU A 254 -11.86 7.41 -22.77
N ALA A 255 -12.33 8.54 -23.27
CA ALA A 255 -12.14 9.84 -22.64
C ALA A 255 -12.91 9.94 -21.32
N ASN A 256 -14.10 9.31 -21.24
CA ASN A 256 -15.00 9.34 -20.08
C ASN A 256 -15.05 7.98 -19.36
N GLY A 257 -14.01 7.19 -19.47
CA GLY A 257 -13.88 5.87 -18.90
C GLY A 257 -12.42 5.49 -18.67
N VAL A 258 -12.08 4.22 -18.86
CA VAL A 258 -10.69 3.74 -18.74
C VAL A 258 -9.91 4.08 -20.00
N ASN A 259 -8.85 4.87 -19.86
CA ASN A 259 -7.82 5.03 -20.89
C ASN A 259 -6.61 4.17 -20.52
N SER A 260 -6.45 3.04 -21.21
CA SER A 260 -5.42 2.04 -20.87
C SER A 260 -4.00 2.62 -20.83
N THR A 261 -3.65 3.48 -21.76
CA THR A 261 -2.31 4.10 -21.81
C THR A 261 -2.05 5.01 -20.61
N LYS A 262 -3.01 5.83 -20.22
CA LYS A 262 -2.90 6.70 -19.04
C LYS A 262 -2.84 5.89 -17.74
N GLU A 263 -3.65 4.84 -17.62
CA GLU A 263 -3.63 3.94 -16.47
C GLU A 263 -2.28 3.25 -16.35
N LEU A 264 -1.78 2.67 -17.45
CA LEU A 264 -0.47 2.01 -17.49
C LEU A 264 0.67 2.97 -17.15
N TRP A 265 0.67 4.19 -17.70
CA TRP A 265 1.71 5.17 -17.37
C TRP A 265 1.66 5.61 -15.89
N THR A 266 0.46 5.87 -15.37
CA THR A 266 0.27 6.19 -13.95
C THR A 266 0.76 5.06 -13.05
N PHE A 267 0.59 3.83 -13.47
CA PHE A 267 1.12 2.65 -12.79
C PHE A 267 2.63 2.56 -12.96
N PHE A 268 3.18 2.65 -14.16
CA PHE A 268 4.59 2.48 -14.46
C PHE A 268 5.49 3.45 -13.69
N LYS A 269 5.16 4.74 -13.69
CA LYS A 269 5.99 5.76 -13.04
C LYS A 269 6.11 5.62 -11.51
N ARG A 270 5.32 4.73 -10.89
CA ARG A 270 5.46 4.39 -9.47
C ARG A 270 6.46 3.24 -9.22
N HIS A 271 6.89 2.54 -10.26
CA HIS A 271 7.75 1.37 -10.16
C HIS A 271 9.07 1.60 -10.89
N GLN A 272 10.17 1.25 -10.23
CA GLN A 272 11.50 1.24 -10.84
C GLN A 272 12.36 0.13 -10.23
N LEU A 273 13.36 -0.34 -10.98
CA LEU A 273 14.37 -1.26 -10.45
C LEU A 273 15.24 -0.50 -9.45
N ASN A 274 15.74 -1.19 -8.43
CA ASN A 274 16.62 -0.59 -7.39
C ASN A 274 16.02 0.63 -6.68
N GLN A 275 14.71 0.73 -6.63
CA GLN A 275 14.07 1.71 -5.77
C GLN A 275 14.40 1.32 -4.32
N ALA A 276 15.29 2.08 -3.67
CA ALA A 276 15.20 2.22 -2.23
C ALA A 276 13.77 2.72 -2.00
N SER A 277 12.93 1.91 -1.36
CA SER A 277 11.52 2.26 -1.17
C SER A 277 11.47 3.59 -0.44
N THR A 278 11.11 4.67 -1.15
CA THR A 278 10.73 5.91 -0.46
C THR A 278 9.54 5.55 0.41
N PRO A 279 9.60 5.77 1.71
CA PRO A 279 8.49 5.44 2.60
C PRO A 279 7.19 6.05 2.07
N ASP A 280 6.14 5.24 1.94
CA ASP A 280 4.83 5.71 1.51
C ASP A 280 4.29 6.69 2.56
N PRO A 281 4.11 8.00 2.26
CA PRO A 281 3.61 8.97 3.22
C PRO A 281 2.18 8.65 3.68
N ASN A 282 1.44 7.87 2.90
CA ASN A 282 0.10 7.41 3.21
C ASN A 282 0.08 6.09 3.98
N PHE A 283 1.22 5.47 4.24
CA PHE A 283 1.30 4.34 5.18
C PHE A 283 1.69 4.83 6.57
N GLN A 284 0.68 5.13 7.39
CA GLN A 284 0.84 5.61 8.76
C GLN A 284 1.09 4.44 9.71
N ILE A 285 2.20 4.47 10.45
CA ILE A 285 2.65 3.40 11.32
C ILE A 285 2.56 3.85 12.78
N TYR A 286 2.10 2.96 13.64
CA TYR A 286 1.94 3.18 15.08
C TYR A 286 2.67 2.11 15.86
N LEU A 287 3.54 2.53 16.79
CA LEU A 287 4.26 1.64 17.68
C LEU A 287 3.43 1.44 18.94
N CYS A 288 3.22 0.18 19.32
CA CYS A 288 2.40 -0.18 20.48
C CYS A 288 3.23 -0.99 21.47
N PHE A 289 3.37 -0.52 22.70
CA PHE A 289 4.12 -1.23 23.71
C PHE A 289 3.49 -1.14 25.10
N GLY A 290 3.84 -2.07 25.98
CA GLY A 290 3.30 -2.11 27.34
C GLY A 290 3.21 -3.51 27.90
N GLN A 291 2.19 -3.75 28.74
CA GLN A 291 1.98 -5.04 29.38
C GLN A 291 0.67 -5.73 28.90
N SER A 292 0.06 -6.57 29.73
CA SER A 292 -1.03 -7.48 29.32
C SER A 292 -2.22 -6.80 28.64
N ASN A 293 -2.62 -5.60 29.03
CA ASN A 293 -3.71 -4.88 28.38
C ASN A 293 -3.34 -4.31 27.01
N MET A 294 -2.05 -4.10 26.71
CA MET A 294 -1.55 -3.82 25.37
C MET A 294 -1.34 -5.11 24.55
N GLU A 295 -0.87 -6.17 25.21
CA GLU A 295 -0.62 -7.47 24.60
C GLU A 295 -1.90 -8.15 24.09
N GLY A 296 -2.99 -8.01 24.86
CA GLY A 296 -4.29 -8.63 24.59
C GLY A 296 -4.62 -9.79 25.52
N ASN A 297 -5.72 -9.66 26.27
CA ASN A 297 -6.12 -10.62 27.30
C ASN A 297 -7.59 -11.10 27.19
N ALA A 298 -8.44 -10.52 26.37
CA ALA A 298 -9.81 -10.99 26.20
C ALA A 298 -9.94 -11.99 25.04
N ALA A 299 -10.93 -12.88 25.14
CA ALA A 299 -11.22 -13.82 24.06
C ALA A 299 -11.47 -13.11 22.72
N ILE A 300 -10.87 -13.63 21.67
CA ILE A 300 -11.13 -13.17 20.30
C ILE A 300 -12.42 -13.81 19.82
N GLU A 301 -13.43 -13.00 19.53
CA GLU A 301 -14.73 -13.45 19.07
C GLU A 301 -14.81 -13.48 17.52
N ALA A 302 -15.87 -14.08 16.98
CA ALA A 302 -16.03 -14.21 15.52
C ALA A 302 -16.06 -12.86 14.80
N GLN A 303 -16.63 -11.82 15.43
CA GLN A 303 -16.66 -10.46 14.88
C GLN A 303 -15.28 -9.82 14.78
N ASP A 304 -14.35 -10.19 15.66
CA ASP A 304 -12.99 -9.62 15.67
C ASP A 304 -12.14 -10.17 14.53
N LYS A 305 -12.48 -11.35 14.01
CA LYS A 305 -11.78 -12.01 12.89
C LYS A 305 -12.33 -11.62 11.52
N LYS A 306 -13.51 -10.99 11.47
CA LYS A 306 -14.20 -10.65 10.22
C LYS A 306 -14.16 -9.14 9.94
N GLY A 307 -14.28 -8.78 8.66
CA GLY A 307 -14.42 -7.39 8.24
C GLY A 307 -13.22 -6.50 8.59
N VAL A 308 -12.03 -7.07 8.76
CA VAL A 308 -10.81 -6.25 8.90
C VAL A 308 -10.52 -5.62 7.55
N ASN A 309 -10.47 -4.28 7.54
CA ASN A 309 -10.13 -3.56 6.32
C ASN A 309 -8.69 -3.87 5.91
N PRO A 310 -8.41 -4.28 4.65
CA PRO A 310 -7.04 -4.60 4.20
C PRO A 310 -6.06 -3.43 4.31
N ARG A 311 -6.53 -2.21 4.44
CA ARG A 311 -5.68 -1.05 4.75
C ARG A 311 -5.19 -1.01 6.20
N PHE A 312 -5.79 -1.80 7.10
CA PHE A 312 -5.29 -1.99 8.44
C PHE A 312 -4.36 -3.20 8.48
N MET A 313 -3.08 -2.93 8.69
CA MET A 313 -1.99 -3.90 8.67
C MET A 313 -1.36 -4.05 10.06
N ALA A 314 -0.86 -5.23 10.36
CA ALA A 314 0.00 -5.48 11.51
C ALA A 314 1.30 -6.13 11.07
N MET A 315 2.39 -5.88 11.79
CA MET A 315 3.67 -6.52 11.54
C MET A 315 3.87 -7.70 12.50
N TYR A 316 4.26 -8.85 11.97
CA TYR A 316 4.65 -9.98 12.83
C TYR A 316 5.88 -9.62 13.64
N THR A 317 5.82 -9.77 14.95
CA THR A 317 6.84 -9.32 15.89
C THR A 317 7.91 -10.38 16.20
N LEU A 318 7.68 -11.61 15.76
CA LEU A 318 8.56 -12.75 15.96
C LEU A 318 8.32 -13.84 14.90
N ASP A 319 9.27 -14.75 14.76
CA ASP A 319 9.10 -15.95 13.94
C ASP A 319 8.34 -17.02 14.71
N ASN A 320 7.31 -17.60 14.09
CA ASN A 320 6.60 -18.77 14.62
C ASN A 320 6.07 -19.62 13.46
N ALA A 321 6.80 -20.67 13.11
CA ALA A 321 6.46 -21.55 11.99
C ALA A 321 5.09 -22.23 12.15
N GLN A 322 4.68 -22.57 13.38
CA GLN A 322 3.39 -23.22 13.64
C GLN A 322 2.21 -22.29 13.35
N ALA A 323 2.36 -20.99 13.63
CA ALA A 323 1.37 -19.98 13.33
C ALA A 323 1.51 -19.37 11.92
N GLY A 324 2.56 -19.73 11.18
CA GLY A 324 2.89 -19.14 9.89
C GLY A 324 3.40 -17.69 9.98
N TRP A 325 3.96 -17.30 11.14
CA TRP A 325 4.47 -15.95 11.35
C TRP A 325 5.94 -15.87 10.93
N THR A 326 6.27 -14.83 10.17
CA THR A 326 7.65 -14.45 9.84
C THR A 326 7.87 -13.01 10.31
N MET A 327 8.82 -12.82 11.21
CA MET A 327 9.14 -11.52 11.81
C MET A 327 9.39 -10.45 10.74
N GLY A 328 8.82 -9.27 10.95
CA GLY A 328 9.00 -8.12 10.06
C GLY A 328 8.08 -8.12 8.82
N LEU A 329 7.32 -9.19 8.58
CA LEU A 329 6.33 -9.18 7.51
C LEU A 329 5.02 -8.53 7.94
N TRP A 330 4.47 -7.70 7.04
CA TRP A 330 3.15 -7.09 7.18
C TRP A 330 2.05 -8.06 6.74
N HIS A 331 0.94 -8.06 7.47
CA HIS A 331 -0.27 -8.81 7.14
C HIS A 331 -1.51 -7.99 7.50
N THR A 332 -2.70 -8.35 6.96
CA THR A 332 -3.96 -7.75 7.43
C THR A 332 -4.12 -8.01 8.92
N ALA A 333 -4.41 -6.96 9.69
CA ALA A 333 -4.38 -6.96 11.15
C ALA A 333 -5.55 -7.75 11.78
N VAL A 334 -5.60 -9.05 11.52
CA VAL A 334 -6.52 -9.97 12.22
C VAL A 334 -5.88 -10.36 13.56
N PRO A 335 -6.60 -10.23 14.69
CA PRO A 335 -6.02 -10.61 15.98
C PRO A 335 -5.65 -12.10 16.05
N PRO A 336 -4.62 -12.46 16.84
CA PRO A 336 -3.84 -11.61 17.74
C PRO A 336 -2.73 -10.83 17.04
N GLN A 337 -2.26 -9.69 17.65
CA GLN A 337 -1.24 -8.84 17.03
C GLN A 337 0.13 -8.86 17.72
N ALA A 338 0.20 -9.18 19.00
CA ALA A 338 1.47 -9.16 19.73
C ALA A 338 2.27 -10.47 19.57
N ARG A 339 1.65 -11.61 19.87
CA ARG A 339 2.21 -12.96 19.73
C ARG A 339 1.10 -13.95 19.34
N PRO A 340 1.40 -15.10 18.72
CA PRO A 340 0.38 -15.99 18.14
C PRO A 340 -0.66 -16.53 19.12
N TYR A 341 -0.34 -16.58 20.42
CA TYR A 341 -1.22 -17.09 21.48
C TYR A 341 -1.80 -16.00 22.37
N THR A 342 -1.52 -14.72 22.08
CA THR A 342 -2.18 -13.60 22.76
C THR A 342 -3.62 -13.45 22.28
N ARG A 343 -4.34 -12.49 22.82
CA ARG A 343 -5.77 -12.37 22.64
C ARG A 343 -6.15 -11.00 22.07
N LEU A 344 -7.42 -10.63 22.14
CA LEU A 344 -7.90 -9.32 21.71
C LEU A 344 -7.29 -8.21 22.59
N SER A 345 -6.85 -7.12 21.96
CA SER A 345 -6.25 -5.96 22.59
C SER A 345 -6.89 -4.64 22.13
N VAL A 346 -6.46 -3.52 22.71
CA VAL A 346 -6.87 -2.17 22.29
C VAL A 346 -6.44 -1.87 20.86
N VAL A 347 -5.33 -2.45 20.39
CA VAL A 347 -4.75 -2.18 19.06
C VAL A 347 -5.68 -2.60 17.94
N ASP A 348 -6.45 -3.68 18.13
CA ASP A 348 -7.36 -4.23 17.12
C ASP A 348 -8.44 -3.22 16.69
N TYR A 349 -9.01 -2.50 17.64
CA TYR A 349 -10.07 -1.53 17.34
C TYR A 349 -9.55 -0.09 17.19
N PHE A 350 -8.31 0.18 17.61
CA PHE A 350 -7.60 1.37 17.23
C PHE A 350 -7.44 1.43 15.69
N GLY A 351 -6.79 0.45 15.10
CA GLY A 351 -6.51 0.47 13.67
C GLY A 351 -7.77 0.38 12.80
N ARG A 352 -8.79 -0.39 13.21
CA ARG A 352 -10.09 -0.43 12.51
C ARG A 352 -10.72 0.96 12.44
N LYS A 353 -10.84 1.66 13.59
CA LYS A 353 -11.42 2.99 13.61
C LYS A 353 -10.59 4.01 12.84
N MET A 354 -9.26 3.90 12.89
CA MET A 354 -8.38 4.76 12.11
C MET A 354 -8.66 4.64 10.60
N VAL A 355 -8.67 3.44 10.03
CA VAL A 355 -8.91 3.26 8.57
C VAL A 355 -10.33 3.61 8.14
N ASP A 356 -11.31 3.49 9.04
CA ASP A 356 -12.70 3.87 8.76
C ASP A 356 -12.87 5.40 8.66
N ASN A 357 -11.94 6.18 9.22
CA ASN A 357 -12.03 7.64 9.29
C ASN A 357 -10.96 8.37 8.45
N LEU A 358 -9.89 7.70 8.06
CA LEU A 358 -8.84 8.25 7.20
C LEU A 358 -9.20 8.09 5.72
N PRO A 359 -8.64 8.96 4.83
CA PRO A 359 -8.82 8.85 3.38
C PRO A 359 -8.52 7.44 2.86
N GLU A 360 -9.16 7.07 1.74
CA GLU A 360 -9.05 5.70 1.18
C GLU A 360 -7.63 5.31 0.75
N GLU A 361 -6.80 6.28 0.39
CA GLU A 361 -5.39 6.07 0.06
C GLU A 361 -4.50 5.80 1.28
N VAL A 362 -4.98 6.10 2.51
CA VAL A 362 -4.20 5.95 3.74
C VAL A 362 -4.30 4.52 4.27
N LYS A 363 -3.15 3.90 4.49
CA LYS A 363 -2.99 2.62 5.21
C LYS A 363 -2.57 2.89 6.65
N VAL A 364 -2.97 2.03 7.56
CA VAL A 364 -2.58 2.07 8.97
C VAL A 364 -1.84 0.79 9.32
N GLY A 365 -0.64 0.90 9.85
CA GLY A 365 0.17 -0.21 10.31
C GLY A 365 0.42 -0.17 11.81
N THR A 366 0.38 -1.30 12.48
CA THR A 366 0.71 -1.43 13.91
C THR A 366 1.85 -2.41 14.14
N ILE A 367 2.70 -2.09 15.10
CA ILE A 367 3.78 -2.96 15.61
C ILE A 367 3.57 -3.08 17.11
N THR A 368 3.18 -4.27 17.58
CA THR A 368 2.80 -4.47 18.97
C THR A 368 3.81 -5.35 19.69
N VAL A 369 4.70 -4.75 20.48
CA VAL A 369 5.64 -5.45 21.34
C VAL A 369 5.23 -5.20 22.79
N ALA A 370 4.60 -6.19 23.39
CA ALA A 370 4.09 -6.10 24.77
C ALA A 370 4.36 -7.39 25.53
N VAL A 371 4.57 -7.28 26.85
CA VAL A 371 4.86 -8.40 27.73
C VAL A 371 3.98 -8.33 28.97
N GLY A 372 3.04 -9.26 29.09
CA GLY A 372 2.13 -9.34 30.23
C GLY A 372 2.88 -9.36 31.56
N GLY A 373 2.41 -8.60 32.55
CA GLY A 373 3.01 -8.51 33.89
C GLY A 373 4.33 -7.77 33.98
N ALA A 374 4.84 -7.19 32.90
CA ALA A 374 6.13 -6.51 32.92
C ALA A 374 6.08 -5.13 33.59
N SER A 375 7.09 -4.82 34.40
CA SER A 375 7.40 -3.43 34.77
C SER A 375 7.83 -2.64 33.54
N ILE A 376 7.61 -1.33 33.56
CA ILE A 376 8.08 -0.41 32.52
C ILE A 376 9.61 -0.49 32.32
N ASP A 377 10.37 -0.90 33.35
CA ASP A 377 11.83 -1.06 33.30
C ASP A 377 12.28 -2.13 32.27
N LEU A 378 11.38 -3.05 31.84
CA LEU A 378 11.65 -4.01 30.76
C LEU A 378 11.84 -3.32 29.39
N PHE A 379 11.26 -2.16 29.21
CA PHE A 379 11.38 -1.36 27.98
C PHE A 379 12.45 -0.25 28.08
N ASP A 380 13.15 -0.13 29.21
CA ASP A 380 14.31 0.75 29.33
C ASP A 380 15.57 0.05 28.80
N LYS A 381 16.16 0.58 27.71
CA LYS A 381 17.35 -0.03 27.06
C LYS A 381 18.55 -0.19 27.97
N ASP A 382 18.64 0.59 29.06
CA ASP A 382 19.73 0.55 30.03
C ASP A 382 19.41 -0.32 31.24
N LYS A 383 18.13 -0.69 31.49
CA LYS A 383 17.68 -1.38 32.69
C LYS A 383 17.10 -2.77 32.46
N TYR A 384 16.66 -3.10 31.24
CA TYR A 384 15.95 -4.36 30.97
C TYR A 384 16.74 -5.61 31.42
N GLN A 385 18.07 -5.61 31.23
CA GLN A 385 18.91 -6.75 31.65
C GLN A 385 18.95 -6.91 33.18
N ALA A 386 19.13 -5.80 33.91
CA ALA A 386 19.09 -5.81 35.37
C ALA A 386 17.72 -6.29 35.89
N TYR A 387 16.63 -5.80 35.27
CA TYR A 387 15.26 -6.22 35.57
C TYR A 387 15.06 -7.73 35.32
N LEU A 388 15.51 -8.27 34.19
CA LEU A 388 15.40 -9.70 33.88
C LEU A 388 16.30 -10.59 34.79
N ASN A 389 17.43 -10.06 35.27
CA ASN A 389 18.36 -10.79 36.15
C ASN A 389 17.97 -10.68 37.62
N ASP A 390 17.04 -9.81 38.00
CA ASP A 390 16.57 -9.70 39.38
C ASP A 390 15.90 -11.00 39.81
N ALA A 391 16.28 -11.53 40.94
CA ALA A 391 15.75 -12.78 41.52
C ALA A 391 14.22 -12.73 41.74
N LYS A 392 13.64 -11.53 41.87
CA LYS A 392 12.20 -11.32 42.01
C LYS A 392 11.42 -11.42 40.67
N THR A 393 12.13 -11.31 39.56
CA THR A 393 11.49 -11.45 38.24
C THR A 393 11.15 -12.91 37.97
N ALA A 394 9.89 -13.20 37.71
CA ALA A 394 9.41 -14.56 37.51
C ALA A 394 9.94 -15.19 36.20
N ASP A 395 10.18 -16.52 36.23
CA ASP A 395 10.70 -17.24 35.05
C ASP A 395 9.81 -17.18 33.85
N TRP A 396 8.49 -17.18 34.04
CA TRP A 396 7.55 -17.04 32.94
C TRP A 396 7.69 -15.68 32.22
N LEU A 397 8.01 -14.59 32.96
CA LEU A 397 8.24 -13.28 32.36
C LEU A 397 9.56 -13.26 31.58
N ARG A 398 10.62 -13.89 32.11
CA ARG A 398 11.88 -14.10 31.39
C ARG A 398 11.63 -14.87 30.07
N ASN A 399 10.80 -15.91 30.12
CA ASN A 399 10.46 -16.68 28.92
C ASN A 399 9.70 -15.84 27.88
N TYR A 400 8.77 -15.00 28.28
CA TYR A 400 8.10 -14.07 27.38
C TYR A 400 9.06 -13.04 26.76
N ALA A 401 9.97 -12.49 27.55
CA ALA A 401 11.00 -11.59 27.03
C ALA A 401 11.95 -12.29 26.05
N LYS A 402 12.30 -13.58 26.27
CA LYS A 402 13.12 -14.38 25.34
C LYS A 402 12.52 -14.48 23.93
N GLU A 403 11.21 -14.49 23.78
CA GLU A 403 10.55 -14.52 22.48
C GLU A 403 10.86 -13.27 21.65
N TYR A 404 11.12 -12.15 22.32
CA TYR A 404 11.61 -10.90 21.73
C TYR A 404 13.13 -10.78 21.75
N GLY A 405 13.85 -11.91 21.75
CA GLY A 405 15.33 -11.94 21.81
C GLY A 405 15.90 -11.51 23.16
N GLY A 406 15.11 -11.54 24.25
CA GLY A 406 15.49 -11.06 25.58
C GLY A 406 15.53 -9.54 25.74
N ASN A 407 15.16 -8.80 24.70
CA ASN A 407 15.15 -7.34 24.68
C ASN A 407 13.92 -6.79 23.93
N PRO A 408 12.77 -6.66 24.60
CA PRO A 408 11.55 -6.14 23.96
C PRO A 408 11.70 -4.72 23.39
N TYR A 409 12.45 -3.84 24.07
CA TYR A 409 12.77 -2.52 23.51
C TYR A 409 13.55 -2.64 22.19
N GLY A 410 14.63 -3.42 22.19
CA GLY A 410 15.43 -3.64 20.99
C GLY A 410 14.61 -4.23 19.84
N ARG A 411 13.69 -5.17 20.13
CA ARG A 411 12.76 -5.72 19.14
C ARG A 411 11.83 -4.65 18.58
N LEU A 412 11.26 -3.79 19.40
CA LEU A 412 10.42 -2.69 18.94
C LEU A 412 11.18 -1.76 17.99
N ILE A 413 12.41 -1.39 18.33
CA ILE A 413 13.27 -0.53 17.50
C ILE A 413 13.66 -1.21 16.18
N GLU A 414 14.03 -2.49 16.22
CA GLU A 414 14.35 -3.29 15.03
C GLU A 414 13.19 -3.27 14.02
N LEU A 415 11.99 -3.64 14.46
CA LEU A 415 10.80 -3.67 13.63
C LEU A 415 10.38 -2.26 13.16
N ALA A 416 10.52 -1.26 14.02
CA ALA A 416 10.23 0.14 13.66
C ALA A 416 11.16 0.63 12.54
N LYS A 417 12.47 0.30 12.57
CA LYS A 417 13.40 0.63 11.48
C LYS A 417 13.05 -0.07 10.17
N MET A 418 12.61 -1.33 10.22
CA MET A 418 12.10 -2.03 9.04
C MET A 418 10.85 -1.33 8.50
N ALA A 419 9.94 -0.91 9.38
CA ALA A 419 8.70 -0.23 9.02
C ALA A 419 8.95 1.16 8.41
N GLN A 420 9.93 1.92 8.90
CA GLN A 420 10.34 3.22 8.34
C GLN A 420 10.81 3.14 6.88
N GLN A 421 11.21 1.95 6.42
CA GLN A 421 11.52 1.74 4.99
C GLN A 421 10.25 1.73 4.11
N LYS A 422 9.06 1.55 4.70
CA LYS A 422 7.79 1.35 3.99
C LYS A 422 6.78 2.47 4.23
N GLY A 423 6.81 3.11 5.40
CA GLY A 423 5.84 4.13 5.79
C GLY A 423 6.39 5.11 6.82
N VAL A 424 5.50 5.91 7.39
CA VAL A 424 5.84 6.99 8.33
C VAL A 424 5.26 6.68 9.70
N ILE A 425 6.12 6.67 10.73
CA ILE A 425 5.67 6.52 12.12
C ILE A 425 4.94 7.80 12.54
N LYS A 426 3.68 7.67 12.99
CA LYS A 426 2.77 8.77 13.30
C LYS A 426 2.37 8.87 14.77
N GLY A 427 2.64 7.84 15.56
CA GLY A 427 2.29 7.86 16.98
C GLY A 427 2.78 6.63 17.72
N ILE A 428 2.79 6.72 19.04
CA ILE A 428 3.18 5.64 19.95
C ILE A 428 2.05 5.42 20.95
N LEU A 429 1.59 4.19 21.10
CA LEU A 429 0.56 3.77 22.04
C LEU A 429 1.21 3.03 23.21
N LEU A 430 0.91 3.46 24.43
CA LEU A 430 1.36 2.84 25.66
C LEU A 430 0.15 2.42 26.50
N HIS A 431 0.13 1.16 26.95
CA HIS A 431 -0.73 0.74 28.05
C HIS A 431 0.10 -0.07 29.05
N GLN A 432 0.45 0.56 30.16
CA GLN A 432 1.26 -0.02 31.24
C GLN A 432 1.05 0.81 32.53
N GLY A 433 1.19 0.20 33.66
CA GLY A 433 1.09 0.84 34.96
C GLY A 433 0.67 -0.11 36.07
N GLU A 434 0.02 -1.22 35.75
CA GLU A 434 -0.48 -2.18 36.74
C GLU A 434 0.67 -2.77 37.59
N THR A 435 1.77 -3.13 36.95
CA THR A 435 2.98 -3.64 37.67
C THR A 435 3.73 -2.50 38.39
N ASN A 436 3.61 -1.27 37.91
CA ASN A 436 4.19 -0.08 38.54
C ASN A 436 3.16 0.69 39.37
N ASN A 437 2.13 0.02 39.87
CA ASN A 437 1.01 0.67 40.57
C ASN A 437 1.48 1.68 41.62
N CYS A 438 1.00 2.93 41.49
CA CYS A 438 1.37 4.05 42.39
C CYS A 438 2.87 4.40 42.46
N ASP A 439 3.68 4.01 41.47
CA ASP A 439 5.10 4.43 41.40
C ASP A 439 5.19 5.90 40.94
N PRO A 440 5.58 6.84 41.82
CA PRO A 440 5.67 8.26 41.46
C PRO A 440 6.81 8.55 40.48
N THR A 441 7.73 7.61 40.25
CA THR A 441 8.82 7.77 39.28
C THR A 441 8.46 7.27 37.89
N TRP A 442 7.31 6.61 37.73
CA TRP A 442 6.85 6.05 36.47
C TRP A 442 6.82 7.07 35.32
N PRO A 443 6.32 8.33 35.48
CA PRO A 443 6.33 9.30 34.39
C PRO A 443 7.73 9.61 33.86
N SER A 444 8.73 9.69 34.74
CA SER A 444 10.12 9.93 34.36
C SER A 444 10.73 8.75 33.62
N LYS A 445 10.38 7.51 34.01
CA LYS A 445 10.79 6.29 33.30
C LYS A 445 10.18 6.25 31.90
N VAL A 446 8.87 6.51 31.79
CA VAL A 446 8.17 6.59 30.49
C VAL A 446 8.80 7.66 29.60
N LYS A 447 9.08 8.86 30.14
CA LYS A 447 9.76 9.93 29.40
C LYS A 447 11.10 9.49 28.83
N LYS A 448 11.91 8.79 29.63
CA LYS A 448 13.20 8.25 29.17
C LYS A 448 13.00 7.32 27.99
N ILE A 449 12.12 6.33 28.12
CA ILE A 449 11.86 5.31 27.08
C ILE A 449 11.33 5.99 25.82
N TYR A 450 10.38 6.90 25.94
CA TYR A 450 9.83 7.65 24.81
C TYR A 450 10.91 8.46 24.07
N ASN A 451 11.76 9.17 24.81
CA ASN A 451 12.87 9.93 24.23
C ASN A 451 13.91 9.00 23.57
N ASP A 452 14.18 7.85 24.16
CA ASP A 452 15.05 6.83 23.55
C ASP A 452 14.48 6.32 22.22
N ILE A 453 13.18 6.01 22.16
CA ILE A 453 12.51 5.58 20.92
C ILE A 453 12.63 6.69 19.86
N LEU A 454 12.34 7.92 20.21
CA LEU A 454 12.44 9.06 19.28
C LEU A 454 13.87 9.22 18.75
N ALA A 455 14.87 9.16 19.64
CA ALA A 455 16.27 9.31 19.27
C ALA A 455 16.77 8.15 18.38
N ASP A 456 16.48 6.90 18.77
CA ASP A 456 16.93 5.70 18.05
C ASP A 456 16.31 5.55 16.65
N LEU A 457 15.15 6.21 16.43
CA LEU A 457 14.41 6.21 15.16
C LEU A 457 14.50 7.55 14.40
N GLY A 458 15.17 8.57 14.93
CA GLY A 458 15.28 9.89 14.32
C GLY A 458 13.93 10.62 14.18
N LEU A 459 13.06 10.50 15.19
CA LEU A 459 11.70 11.06 15.19
C LEU A 459 11.62 12.36 16.02
N ASP A 460 10.67 13.22 15.65
CA ASP A 460 10.33 14.42 16.39
C ASP A 460 9.06 14.21 17.21
N ALA A 461 9.11 14.49 18.50
CA ALA A 461 7.97 14.38 19.44
C ALA A 461 6.72 15.14 18.98
N LYS A 462 6.87 16.27 18.28
CA LYS A 462 5.74 17.05 17.75
C LYS A 462 4.93 16.31 16.69
N ASN A 463 5.59 15.40 15.96
CA ASN A 463 5.00 14.63 14.85
C ASN A 463 4.61 13.21 15.27
N VAL A 464 5.08 12.74 16.44
CA VAL A 464 4.88 11.37 16.93
C VAL A 464 4.46 11.42 18.41
N PRO A 465 3.22 11.81 18.70
CA PRO A 465 2.69 11.89 20.06
C PRO A 465 2.68 10.53 20.75
N LEU A 466 2.72 10.55 22.09
CA LEU A 466 2.55 9.39 22.94
C LEU A 466 1.11 9.32 23.47
N LEU A 467 0.38 8.28 23.16
CA LEU A 467 -0.96 8.03 23.69
C LEU A 467 -0.86 7.05 24.86
N VAL A 468 -1.32 7.46 26.03
CA VAL A 468 -1.20 6.69 27.29
C VAL A 468 -2.58 6.34 27.80
N GLY A 469 -2.92 5.06 27.86
CA GLY A 469 -4.20 4.59 28.36
C GLY A 469 -4.28 4.56 29.87
N GLU A 470 -5.40 5.03 30.45
CA GLU A 470 -5.73 4.80 31.86
C GLU A 470 -5.90 3.31 32.14
N LEU A 471 -5.62 2.89 33.36
CA LEU A 471 -5.97 1.59 33.90
C LEU A 471 -7.47 1.50 34.23
N GLY A 472 -7.95 0.37 34.70
CA GLY A 472 -9.34 0.23 35.12
C GLY A 472 -9.75 1.27 36.15
N GLN A 473 -11.04 1.65 36.17
CA GLN A 473 -11.54 2.76 36.97
C GLN A 473 -11.93 2.33 38.39
N LYS A 474 -11.90 3.29 39.32
CA LYS A 474 -12.23 3.10 40.75
C LYS A 474 -13.68 2.63 40.96
N ASP A 475 -14.63 3.22 40.26
CA ASP A 475 -16.05 2.91 40.35
C ASP A 475 -16.37 1.49 39.88
N GLN A 476 -15.51 0.91 39.04
CA GLN A 476 -15.59 -0.50 38.61
C GLN A 476 -14.89 -1.47 39.59
N GLY A 477 -14.25 -0.95 40.66
CA GLY A 477 -13.48 -1.71 41.61
C GLY A 477 -12.17 -2.26 41.06
N ALA A 478 -11.55 -1.55 40.10
CA ALA A 478 -10.29 -1.98 39.48
C ALA A 478 -9.15 -2.07 40.50
N ALA A 479 -8.26 -3.08 40.33
CA ALA A 479 -7.18 -3.34 41.28
C ALA A 479 -6.12 -2.21 41.33
N CYS A 480 -5.84 -1.57 40.22
CA CYS A 480 -4.75 -0.58 40.09
C CYS A 480 -5.24 0.86 39.79
N TRP A 481 -6.50 1.16 40.05
CA TRP A 481 -7.12 2.46 39.73
C TRP A 481 -6.33 3.67 40.27
N GLY A 482 -5.62 3.52 41.41
CA GLY A 482 -4.85 4.61 42.01
C GLY A 482 -3.71 5.14 41.14
N HIS A 483 -3.24 4.35 40.17
CA HIS A 483 -2.21 4.77 39.23
C HIS A 483 -2.73 5.78 38.19
N ASN A 484 -4.04 5.84 37.95
CA ASN A 484 -4.63 6.78 36.99
C ASN A 484 -4.32 8.24 37.35
N ALA A 485 -4.25 8.61 38.61
CA ALA A 485 -3.84 9.94 39.02
C ALA A 485 -2.42 10.34 38.54
N ILE A 486 -1.53 9.34 38.34
CA ILE A 486 -0.19 9.52 37.79
C ILE A 486 -0.27 9.64 36.26
N ILE A 487 -1.08 8.79 35.62
CA ILE A 487 -1.30 8.81 34.16
C ILE A 487 -1.95 10.14 33.75
N ASP A 488 -2.95 10.62 34.46
CA ASP A 488 -3.67 11.85 34.16
C ASP A 488 -2.76 13.09 34.13
N ASN A 489 -1.67 13.04 34.90
CA ASN A 489 -0.67 14.10 34.96
C ASN A 489 0.53 13.89 34.03
N ILE A 490 0.52 12.88 33.14
CA ILE A 490 1.67 12.55 32.29
C ILE A 490 2.14 13.71 31.41
N ALA A 491 1.22 14.56 30.95
CA ALA A 491 1.52 15.72 30.11
C ALA A 491 2.41 16.76 30.82
N ALA A 492 2.37 16.82 32.16
CA ALA A 492 3.29 17.68 32.92
C ALA A 492 4.76 17.23 32.78
N THR A 493 4.98 15.94 32.52
CA THR A 493 6.33 15.37 32.34
C THR A 493 6.68 15.22 30.84
N ILE A 494 5.71 14.88 30.00
CA ILE A 494 5.85 14.67 28.55
C ILE A 494 4.76 15.53 27.86
N PRO A 495 5.07 16.75 27.39
CA PRO A 495 4.07 17.68 26.84
C PRO A 495 3.35 17.16 25.59
N THR A 496 3.93 16.19 24.88
CA THR A 496 3.35 15.54 23.70
C THR A 496 2.67 14.21 24.03
N ALA A 497 2.44 13.92 25.31
CA ALA A 497 1.65 12.78 25.74
C ALA A 497 0.18 13.17 25.94
N HIS A 498 -0.70 12.27 25.53
CA HIS A 498 -2.15 12.42 25.59
C HIS A 498 -2.77 11.23 26.31
N VAL A 499 -3.60 11.50 27.32
CA VAL A 499 -4.29 10.46 28.09
C VAL A 499 -5.47 9.94 27.29
N VAL A 500 -5.64 8.63 27.25
CA VAL A 500 -6.81 7.97 26.69
C VAL A 500 -7.64 7.39 27.83
N SER A 501 -8.88 7.87 27.99
CA SER A 501 -9.71 7.46 29.12
C SER A 501 -10.29 6.06 28.96
N SER A 502 -10.16 5.26 30.03
CA SER A 502 -10.75 3.93 30.19
C SER A 502 -12.16 3.96 30.83
N LYS A 503 -12.72 5.15 31.08
CA LYS A 503 -14.03 5.30 31.71
C LYS A 503 -15.08 4.44 31.02
N ASP A 504 -15.90 3.72 31.78
CA ASP A 504 -16.96 2.84 31.31
C ASP A 504 -16.50 1.64 30.44
N CYS A 505 -15.19 1.40 30.26
CA CYS A 505 -14.68 0.20 29.60
C CYS A 505 -14.79 -0.98 30.57
N PRO A 506 -15.66 -1.99 30.31
CA PRO A 506 -15.92 -3.05 31.28
C PRO A 506 -14.69 -3.95 31.52
N LEU A 507 -14.53 -4.33 32.80
CA LEU A 507 -13.43 -5.18 33.27
C LEU A 507 -13.88 -6.65 33.40
N GLN A 508 -12.93 -7.55 33.27
CA GLN A 508 -13.09 -8.98 33.61
C GLN A 508 -13.26 -9.15 35.13
N SER A 509 -13.59 -10.37 35.55
CA SER A 509 -13.78 -10.71 36.97
C SER A 509 -12.54 -10.48 37.83
N ASP A 510 -11.35 -10.51 37.23
CA ASP A 510 -10.07 -10.24 37.91
C ASP A 510 -9.85 -8.76 38.26
N LYS A 511 -10.73 -7.88 37.81
CA LYS A 511 -10.67 -6.44 38.06
C LYS A 511 -9.37 -5.77 37.60
N LEU A 512 -8.66 -6.41 36.65
CA LEU A 512 -7.38 -5.93 36.12
C LEU A 512 -7.43 -5.80 34.61
N HIS A 513 -7.97 -6.80 33.91
CA HIS A 513 -8.04 -6.83 32.45
C HIS A 513 -9.40 -6.40 31.94
N PHE A 514 -9.42 -5.75 30.77
CA PHE A 514 -10.67 -5.39 30.10
C PHE A 514 -11.34 -6.62 29.46
N THR A 515 -12.68 -6.61 29.41
CA THR A 515 -13.43 -7.59 28.61
C THR A 515 -13.20 -7.35 27.12
N ALA A 516 -13.68 -8.25 26.25
CA ALA A 516 -13.62 -8.03 24.80
C ALA A 516 -14.35 -6.74 24.39
N GLU A 517 -15.51 -6.43 24.99
CA GLU A 517 -16.21 -5.16 24.80
C GLU A 517 -15.36 -3.97 25.29
N GLY A 518 -14.73 -4.09 26.47
CA GLY A 518 -13.83 -3.08 27.02
C GLY A 518 -12.68 -2.76 26.06
N TYR A 519 -12.01 -3.76 25.52
CA TYR A 519 -10.94 -3.53 24.53
C TYR A 519 -11.45 -2.88 23.25
N ARG A 520 -12.63 -3.26 22.75
CA ARG A 520 -13.23 -2.60 21.56
C ARG A 520 -13.53 -1.14 21.81
N MET A 521 -14.11 -0.81 22.96
CA MET A 521 -14.40 0.58 23.35
C MET A 521 -13.10 1.37 23.51
N PHE A 522 -12.15 0.82 24.24
CA PHE A 522 -10.92 1.50 24.57
C PHE A 522 -10.01 1.71 23.33
N GLY A 523 -9.92 0.71 22.46
CA GLY A 523 -9.22 0.85 21.19
C GLY A 523 -9.78 1.97 20.32
N LYS A 524 -11.11 2.10 20.25
CA LYS A 524 -11.76 3.21 19.54
C LYS A 524 -11.42 4.56 20.13
N ARG A 525 -11.29 4.68 21.46
CA ARG A 525 -10.90 5.93 22.12
C ARG A 525 -9.44 6.31 21.85
N TYR A 526 -8.52 5.33 21.79
CA TYR A 526 -7.16 5.59 21.31
C TYR A 526 -7.19 6.18 19.89
N ALA A 527 -8.05 5.64 19.02
CA ALA A 527 -8.21 6.18 17.68
C ALA A 527 -8.82 7.58 17.68
N ASP A 528 -9.81 7.88 18.53
CA ASP A 528 -10.42 9.21 18.63
C ASP A 528 -9.40 10.27 18.97
N VAL A 529 -8.57 10.02 20.00
CA VAL A 529 -7.49 10.93 20.38
C VAL A 529 -6.50 11.12 19.23
N MET A 530 -6.12 10.03 18.53
CA MET A 530 -5.18 10.15 17.41
C MET A 530 -5.79 10.89 16.21
N LEU A 531 -7.05 10.64 15.87
CA LEU A 531 -7.76 11.33 14.78
C LEU A 531 -7.87 12.83 15.07
N GLU A 532 -8.17 13.21 16.32
CA GLU A 532 -8.17 14.60 16.75
C GLU A 532 -6.81 15.26 16.54
N LEU A 533 -5.72 14.61 16.95
CA LEU A 533 -4.35 15.09 16.75
C LEU A 533 -3.96 15.21 15.26
N LEU A 534 -4.55 14.39 14.41
CA LEU A 534 -4.38 14.47 12.95
C LEU A 534 -5.30 15.52 12.30
N GLY A 535 -6.19 16.18 13.07
CA GLY A 535 -7.18 17.12 12.56
C GLY A 535 -8.29 16.47 11.74
N VAL A 536 -8.54 15.17 11.95
CA VAL A 536 -9.55 14.39 11.24
C VAL A 536 -10.85 14.35 12.05
N VAL A 537 -11.92 14.86 11.47
CA VAL A 537 -13.26 14.73 12.07
C VAL A 537 -13.77 13.31 11.81
N PRO A 538 -14.10 12.52 12.87
CA PRO A 538 -14.66 11.19 12.72
C PRO A 538 -15.92 11.17 11.84
N VAL A 539 -16.12 10.09 11.10
CA VAL A 539 -17.25 9.95 10.15
C VAL A 539 -18.60 10.17 10.84
N GLU A 540 -18.77 9.65 12.05
CA GLU A 540 -19.95 9.85 12.88
C GLU A 540 -20.22 11.31 13.26
N ASN A 541 -19.21 12.16 13.23
CA ASN A 541 -19.28 13.59 13.58
C ASN A 541 -19.20 14.52 12.36
N ARG A 542 -19.13 13.95 11.14
CA ARG A 542 -19.08 14.77 9.92
C ARG A 542 -20.45 15.33 9.60
N ASN A 543 -20.54 16.65 9.52
CA ASN A 543 -21.72 17.32 8.98
C ASN A 543 -21.64 17.28 7.45
N TYR A 544 -22.45 16.46 6.82
CA TYR A 544 -22.56 16.41 5.38
C TYR A 544 -23.51 17.51 4.89
N TYR A 545 -23.05 18.34 3.94
CA TYR A 545 -23.88 19.34 3.29
C TYR A 545 -24.24 18.84 1.90
N ILE A 546 -25.52 18.85 1.57
CA ILE A 546 -25.96 18.72 0.18
C ILE A 546 -25.95 20.15 -0.38
N ARG A 547 -24.94 20.50 -1.21
CA ARG A 547 -24.96 21.76 -1.97
C ARG A 547 -25.76 21.52 -3.24
N TYR A 548 -26.87 22.22 -3.35
CA TYR A 548 -27.68 22.21 -4.55
C TYR A 548 -27.56 23.60 -5.22
N GLU A 549 -27.09 23.62 -6.46
CA GLU A 549 -27.07 24.83 -7.30
C GLU A 549 -28.12 24.67 -8.40
N SER A 550 -29.10 25.54 -8.45
CA SER A 550 -30.09 25.55 -9.49
C SER A 550 -29.93 26.78 -10.37
N THR A 551 -29.98 26.58 -11.70
CA THR A 551 -30.08 27.67 -12.66
C THR A 551 -31.53 28.18 -12.74
N ALA A 552 -31.72 29.50 -12.81
CA ALA A 552 -33.03 30.11 -12.90
C ALA A 552 -33.73 29.64 -14.18
N GLY A 553 -34.96 29.08 -14.06
CA GLY A 553 -35.79 28.66 -15.19
C GLY A 553 -36.16 27.19 -15.28
N GLU A 554 -35.65 26.32 -14.40
CA GLU A 554 -36.02 24.91 -14.38
C GLU A 554 -37.23 24.62 -13.46
N ASN A 555 -38.05 23.65 -13.85
CA ASN A 555 -39.18 23.19 -13.04
C ASN A 555 -38.73 22.58 -11.73
N LEU A 556 -39.40 22.95 -10.63
CA LEU A 556 -39.12 22.44 -9.29
C LEU A 556 -39.14 20.89 -9.16
N TRP A 557 -39.90 20.22 -10.05
CA TRP A 557 -40.09 18.76 -10.02
C TRP A 557 -38.96 17.97 -10.66
N ASP A 558 -38.08 18.61 -11.44
CA ASP A 558 -36.94 18.00 -12.11
C ASP A 558 -35.66 18.03 -11.22
N ARG A 559 -35.80 18.52 -9.99
CA ARG A 559 -34.70 18.77 -9.07
C ARG A 559 -34.64 17.66 -8.03
N GLN A 560 -33.91 16.60 -8.32
CA GLN A 560 -33.63 15.53 -7.36
C GLN A 560 -32.17 15.60 -6.92
N ALA A 561 -31.95 15.81 -5.63
CA ALA A 561 -30.64 15.58 -5.02
C ALA A 561 -30.59 14.11 -4.56
N ILE A 562 -29.85 13.29 -5.27
CA ILE A 562 -29.62 11.89 -4.89
C ILE A 562 -28.28 11.86 -4.13
N TYR A 563 -28.33 11.58 -2.84
CA TYR A 563 -27.16 11.30 -2.04
C TYR A 563 -27.04 9.80 -1.82
N THR A 564 -25.94 9.23 -2.28
CA THR A 564 -25.63 7.83 -1.99
C THR A 564 -24.93 7.75 -0.63
N LEU A 565 -25.56 7.10 0.33
CA LEU A 565 -24.95 6.89 1.63
C LEU A 565 -23.69 6.04 1.47
N PRO A 566 -22.59 6.40 2.13
CA PRO A 566 -21.33 5.64 2.06
C PRO A 566 -21.45 4.25 2.67
N LYS A 567 -22.50 3.98 3.46
CA LYS A 567 -22.82 2.69 4.04
C LYS A 567 -24.32 2.42 3.90
N ALA A 568 -24.66 1.18 3.56
CA ALA A 568 -26.06 0.77 3.52
C ALA A 568 -26.73 0.92 4.91
N LEU A 569 -27.97 1.40 4.91
CA LEU A 569 -28.78 1.46 6.13
C LEU A 569 -29.03 0.06 6.66
N GLU A 570 -28.89 -0.13 7.96
CA GLU A 570 -29.19 -1.42 8.61
C GLU A 570 -30.72 -1.62 8.66
N LYS A 571 -31.16 -2.83 8.35
CA LYS A 571 -32.57 -3.18 8.42
C LYS A 571 -33.07 -2.98 9.85
N ASP A 572 -34.23 -2.36 9.99
CA ASP A 572 -34.93 -2.09 11.26
C ASP A 572 -34.24 -1.05 12.19
N ALA A 573 -33.17 -0.39 11.76
CA ALA A 573 -32.57 0.70 12.48
C ALA A 573 -33.33 2.04 12.24
N LYS A 574 -33.44 2.87 13.28
CA LYS A 574 -34.11 4.16 13.20
C LYS A 574 -33.13 5.25 12.83
N TYR A 575 -33.35 5.89 11.71
CA TYR A 575 -32.49 6.98 11.21
C TYR A 575 -33.27 8.30 11.25
N THR A 576 -32.58 9.37 11.65
CA THR A 576 -33.16 10.73 11.63
C THR A 576 -32.41 11.55 10.61
N LEU A 577 -33.12 12.02 9.59
CA LEU A 577 -32.58 12.98 8.61
C LEU A 577 -32.96 14.39 9.09
N THR A 578 -31.95 15.21 9.40
CA THR A 578 -32.15 16.61 9.75
C THR A 578 -31.62 17.48 8.61
N MET A 579 -32.50 18.24 7.97
CA MET A 579 -32.14 19.21 6.94
C MET A 579 -32.22 20.64 7.50
N LYS A 580 -31.15 21.42 7.35
CA LYS A 580 -31.21 22.87 7.51
C LYS A 580 -31.23 23.51 6.11
N VAL A 581 -32.37 24.08 5.75
CA VAL A 581 -32.49 24.86 4.51
C VAL A 581 -32.17 26.31 4.84
N ARG A 582 -31.14 26.88 4.18
CA ARG A 582 -30.94 28.33 4.16
C ARG A 582 -31.64 28.85 2.90
N THR A 583 -32.63 29.69 3.08
CA THR A 583 -33.25 30.49 2.02
C THR A 583 -32.36 31.67 1.68
#